data_c92f58aa4c4f29bdbaae4e3c9cb28267
#
_entry.id   c92f58aa4c4f29bdbaae4e3c9cb28267
#
_cell.length_a   1.000
_cell.length_b   1.000
_cell.length_c   1.000
_cell.angle_alpha   90.00
_cell.angle_beta   90.00
_cell.angle_gamma   90.00
#
_symmetry.space_group_name_H-M   'P 1'
#
loop_
_entity.id
_entity.type
_entity.pdbx_description
1 polymer ?
#
loop_
_entity_poly.entity_id
_entity_poly.type
_entity_poly.pdbx_seq_one_letter_code
_entity_poly.pdbx_strand_id
1 'polypeptide(L)'
;MKEYQTYIFDLDGTLLNTIRDLAASVNYALRSTGMAERTLEEVREFVGNGVKKLMERAVPGGLDNPQFEAAYATFRQHYLHHSLDTTAPYPGIEKLLSELRRRGKRVAIVSNKFYAATQELARHFFPDTVEVAIGEREDIRKKPAPDTVLEAMRQLGVEAEGAVYIGDSDVDIETARNCSIPCISVLWGFRDHDFLLRHGATCVVSRPEEILSEE
;
A
#
# COMPACT_ATOMS: atom_id res chain seq x y z
N MET A 1 -3.79 -23.22 -1.97
CA MET A 1 -3.94 -22.22 -0.88
C MET A 1 -5.40 -22.18 -0.42
N LYS A 2 -5.69 -21.90 0.88
CA LYS A 2 -7.08 -21.79 1.36
C LYS A 2 -7.81 -20.70 0.55
N GLU A 3 -9.03 -20.99 0.10
CA GLU A 3 -9.86 -20.01 -0.58
C GLU A 3 -10.59 -19.13 0.46
N TYR A 4 -10.59 -17.81 0.22
CA TYR A 4 -11.23 -16.83 1.09
C TYR A 4 -12.46 -16.22 0.39
N GLN A 5 -13.31 -15.53 1.13
CA GLN A 5 -14.46 -14.82 0.58
C GLN A 5 -14.17 -13.33 0.36
N THR A 6 -13.24 -12.78 1.17
CA THR A 6 -12.86 -11.37 1.14
C THR A 6 -11.34 -11.23 1.05
N TYR A 7 -10.89 -10.45 0.08
CA TYR A 7 -9.48 -10.15 -0.17
C TYR A 7 -9.23 -8.66 0.05
N ILE A 8 -8.41 -8.33 1.04
CA ILE A 8 -8.05 -6.96 1.40
C ILE A 8 -6.59 -6.74 1.03
N PHE A 9 -6.34 -5.84 0.10
CA PHE A 9 -5.01 -5.58 -0.43
C PHE A 9 -4.45 -4.26 0.07
N ASP A 10 -3.14 -4.22 0.35
CA ASP A 10 -2.41 -2.96 0.28
C ASP A 10 -2.33 -2.47 -1.17
N LEU A 11 -1.95 -1.22 -1.36
CA LEU A 11 -1.86 -0.58 -2.67
C LEU A 11 -0.41 -0.50 -3.16
N ASP A 12 0.41 0.30 -2.46
CA ASP A 12 1.78 0.63 -2.86
C ASP A 12 2.71 -0.57 -2.63
N GLY A 13 3.29 -1.13 -3.68
CA GLY A 13 4.13 -2.34 -3.58
C GLY A 13 3.35 -3.66 -3.64
N THR A 14 2.04 -3.62 -3.60
CA THR A 14 1.19 -4.83 -3.64
C THR A 14 0.36 -4.89 -4.92
N LEU A 15 -0.56 -3.96 -5.14
CA LEU A 15 -1.32 -3.87 -6.38
C LEU A 15 -0.62 -3.01 -7.43
N LEU A 16 -0.02 -1.90 -7.02
CA LEU A 16 0.61 -0.92 -7.89
C LEU A 16 2.10 -0.74 -7.60
N ASN A 17 2.89 -0.66 -8.66
CA ASN A 17 4.27 -0.21 -8.59
C ASN A 17 4.31 1.31 -8.65
N THR A 18 4.31 1.95 -7.50
CA THR A 18 4.24 3.41 -7.33
C THR A 18 5.59 4.05 -7.03
N ILE A 19 6.66 3.26 -6.91
CA ILE A 19 7.93 3.71 -6.34
C ILE A 19 8.59 4.85 -7.12
N ARG A 20 8.46 4.86 -8.46
CA ARG A 20 9.08 5.89 -9.30
C ARG A 20 8.41 7.25 -9.13
N ASP A 21 7.08 7.30 -9.08
CA ASP A 21 6.33 8.53 -8.90
C ASP A 21 6.49 9.08 -7.48
N LEU A 22 6.56 8.18 -6.47
CA LEU A 22 6.92 8.55 -5.10
C LEU A 22 8.33 9.17 -5.05
N ALA A 23 9.33 8.51 -5.65
CA ALA A 23 10.72 9.00 -5.67
C ALA A 23 10.85 10.33 -6.43
N ALA A 24 10.17 10.47 -7.57
CA ALA A 24 10.16 11.72 -8.32
C ALA A 24 9.59 12.87 -7.49
N SER A 25 8.49 12.64 -6.76
CA SER A 25 7.85 13.66 -5.93
C SER A 25 8.67 13.99 -4.67
N VAL A 26 9.29 12.98 -4.04
CA VAL A 26 10.25 13.20 -2.94
C VAL A 26 11.40 14.10 -3.42
N ASN A 27 12.01 13.76 -4.54
CA ASN A 27 13.16 14.49 -5.06
C ASN A 27 12.78 15.90 -5.58
N TYR A 28 11.59 16.05 -6.15
CA TYR A 28 11.06 17.38 -6.46
C TYR A 28 10.96 18.27 -5.21
N ALA A 29 10.40 17.73 -4.12
CA ALA A 29 10.27 18.47 -2.86
C ALA A 29 11.62 18.81 -2.24
N LEU A 30 12.58 17.87 -2.23
CA LEU A 30 13.92 18.09 -1.71
C LEU A 30 14.66 19.16 -2.51
N ARG A 31 14.63 19.09 -3.85
CA ARG A 31 15.24 20.12 -4.73
C ARG A 31 14.67 21.50 -4.49
N SER A 32 13.33 21.61 -4.37
CA SER A 32 12.65 22.91 -4.18
C SER A 32 13.00 23.58 -2.86
N THR A 33 13.50 22.81 -1.90
CA THR A 33 13.95 23.29 -0.59
C THR A 33 15.48 23.25 -0.43
N GLY A 34 16.23 23.06 -1.55
CA GLY A 34 17.70 23.10 -1.54
C GLY A 34 18.36 21.90 -0.87
N MET A 35 17.65 20.79 -0.68
CA MET A 35 18.17 19.57 -0.07
C MET A 35 18.65 18.56 -1.12
N ALA A 36 19.58 17.67 -0.73
CA ALA A 36 20.08 16.60 -1.58
C ALA A 36 18.98 15.57 -1.90
N GLU A 37 18.97 15.09 -3.13
CA GLU A 37 18.05 14.04 -3.58
C GLU A 37 18.36 12.68 -2.96
N ARG A 38 17.37 11.80 -2.96
CA ARG A 38 17.45 10.40 -2.54
C ARG A 38 17.47 9.47 -3.74
N THR A 39 18.18 8.36 -3.60
CA THR A 39 18.15 7.29 -4.60
C THR A 39 16.78 6.58 -4.57
N LEU A 40 16.49 5.83 -5.62
CA LEU A 40 15.27 5.02 -5.68
C LEU A 40 15.22 3.96 -4.57
N GLU A 41 16.38 3.37 -4.27
CA GLU A 41 16.56 2.37 -3.21
C GLU A 41 16.27 2.96 -1.83
N GLU A 42 16.83 4.14 -1.52
CA GLU A 42 16.52 4.84 -0.26
C GLU A 42 15.02 5.13 -0.13
N VAL A 43 14.40 5.64 -1.20
CA VAL A 43 12.95 5.93 -1.17
C VAL A 43 12.14 4.65 -0.97
N ARG A 44 12.53 3.52 -1.60
CA ARG A 44 11.90 2.21 -1.41
C ARG A 44 11.95 1.76 0.06
N GLU A 45 13.07 1.97 0.74
CA GLU A 45 13.22 1.65 2.16
C GLU A 45 12.35 2.55 3.06
N PHE A 46 12.12 3.80 2.65
CA PHE A 46 11.35 4.77 3.44
C PHE A 46 9.83 4.57 3.38
N VAL A 47 9.32 3.92 2.33
CA VAL A 47 7.88 3.68 2.11
C VAL A 47 7.32 2.65 3.11
N GLY A 48 6.01 2.72 3.38
CA GLY A 48 5.23 1.74 4.15
C GLY A 48 4.43 2.33 5.33
N ASN A 49 4.97 3.35 5.99
CA ASN A 49 4.36 3.95 7.19
C ASN A 49 3.60 5.28 6.93
N GLY A 50 3.19 5.50 5.69
CA GLY A 50 2.52 6.71 5.24
C GLY A 50 3.46 7.83 4.79
N VAL A 51 2.90 8.80 4.08
CA VAL A 51 3.69 9.82 3.36
C VAL A 51 4.42 10.79 4.29
N LYS A 52 3.89 11.08 5.48
CA LYS A 52 4.61 11.92 6.44
C LYS A 52 5.89 11.23 6.92
N LYS A 53 5.83 9.92 7.19
CA LYS A 53 7.00 9.14 7.60
C LYS A 53 8.00 8.95 6.46
N LEU A 54 7.53 8.80 5.23
CA LEU A 54 8.37 8.82 4.04
C LEU A 54 9.20 10.11 3.97
N MET A 55 8.56 11.27 4.10
CA MET A 55 9.25 12.56 4.07
C MET A 55 10.14 12.80 5.29
N GLU A 56 9.74 12.35 6.48
CA GLU A 56 10.59 12.40 7.69
C GLU A 56 11.92 11.64 7.48
N ARG A 57 11.88 10.50 6.81
CA ARG A 57 13.09 9.70 6.50
C ARG A 57 13.90 10.30 5.34
N ALA A 58 13.24 10.95 4.38
CA ALA A 58 13.88 11.54 3.21
C ALA A 58 14.57 12.87 3.51
N VAL A 59 13.96 13.71 4.34
CA VAL A 59 14.49 15.03 4.69
C VAL A 59 15.69 14.89 5.65
N PRO A 60 16.84 15.49 5.38
CA PRO A 60 17.97 15.50 6.31
C PRO A 60 17.57 16.10 7.66
N GLY A 61 17.80 15.37 8.75
CA GLY A 61 17.38 15.79 10.10
C GLY A 61 15.88 15.55 10.39
N GLY A 62 15.12 15.02 9.45
CA GLY A 62 13.73 14.64 9.66
C GLY A 62 12.84 15.80 10.11
N LEU A 63 12.04 15.56 11.14
CA LEU A 63 11.09 16.55 11.71
C LEU A 63 11.79 17.78 12.32
N ASP A 64 13.06 17.66 12.69
CA ASP A 64 13.83 18.77 13.29
C ASP A 64 14.36 19.75 12.23
N ASN A 65 14.25 19.39 10.94
CA ASN A 65 14.64 20.29 9.87
C ASN A 65 13.63 21.45 9.75
N PRO A 66 14.07 22.72 9.82
CA PRO A 66 13.16 23.86 9.75
C PRO A 66 12.39 23.96 8.41
N GLN A 67 12.85 23.28 7.37
CA GLN A 67 12.17 23.22 6.06
C GLN A 67 11.29 21.98 5.87
N PHE A 68 11.15 21.13 6.89
CA PHE A 68 10.38 19.89 6.79
C PHE A 68 8.94 20.12 6.31
N GLU A 69 8.23 21.05 6.95
CA GLU A 69 6.83 21.32 6.61
C GLU A 69 6.68 21.86 5.17
N ALA A 70 7.62 22.69 4.70
CA ALA A 70 7.64 23.18 3.32
C ALA A 70 7.89 22.05 2.32
N ALA A 71 8.87 21.17 2.59
CA ALA A 71 9.15 20.01 1.76
C ALA A 71 7.97 19.04 1.74
N TYR A 72 7.35 18.78 2.89
CA TYR A 72 6.19 17.90 2.99
C TYR A 72 4.96 18.44 2.23
N ALA A 73 4.68 19.74 2.35
CA ALA A 73 3.60 20.38 1.60
C ALA A 73 3.86 20.31 0.08
N THR A 74 5.10 20.58 -0.34
CA THR A 74 5.52 20.50 -1.76
C THR A 74 5.39 19.08 -2.29
N PHE A 75 5.82 18.07 -1.52
CA PHE A 75 5.64 16.66 -1.87
C PHE A 75 4.16 16.34 -2.11
N ARG A 76 3.29 16.70 -1.16
CA ARG A 76 1.85 16.39 -1.25
C ARG A 76 1.22 17.00 -2.49
N GLN A 77 1.53 18.27 -2.77
CA GLN A 77 1.01 18.98 -3.93
C GLN A 77 1.51 18.34 -5.24
N HIS A 78 2.82 18.07 -5.34
CA HIS A 78 3.41 17.45 -6.52
C HIS A 78 2.85 16.06 -6.76
N TYR A 79 2.82 15.21 -5.74
CA TYR A 79 2.38 13.83 -5.86
C TYR A 79 0.90 13.70 -6.29
N LEU A 80 0.03 14.63 -5.86
CA LEU A 80 -1.37 14.65 -6.30
C LEU A 80 -1.53 14.80 -7.82
N HIS A 81 -0.60 15.47 -8.48
CA HIS A 81 -0.65 15.67 -9.94
C HIS A 81 0.22 14.69 -10.73
N HIS A 82 1.12 13.96 -10.05
CA HIS A 82 2.13 13.09 -10.64
C HIS A 82 2.08 11.64 -10.12
N SER A 83 0.98 11.23 -9.53
CA SER A 83 0.80 9.87 -9.00
C SER A 83 0.48 8.82 -10.07
N LEU A 84 0.26 9.24 -11.30
CA LEU A 84 -0.10 8.43 -12.46
C LEU A 84 0.93 8.49 -13.60
N ASP A 85 2.08 9.15 -13.41
CA ASP A 85 3.06 9.37 -14.48
C ASP A 85 3.72 8.05 -14.93
N THR A 86 4.08 7.19 -13.98
CA THR A 86 4.70 5.89 -14.24
C THR A 86 4.09 4.75 -13.43
N THR A 87 3.18 5.05 -12.53
CA THR A 87 2.47 4.05 -11.71
C THR A 87 1.67 3.10 -12.60
N ALA A 88 1.80 1.82 -12.34
CA ALA A 88 1.10 0.77 -13.07
C ALA A 88 0.82 -0.45 -12.16
N PRO A 89 -0.21 -1.25 -12.46
CA PRO A 89 -0.40 -2.55 -11.81
C PRO A 89 0.81 -3.47 -12.02
N TYR A 90 1.15 -4.25 -10.98
CA TYR A 90 2.12 -5.31 -11.17
C TYR A 90 1.61 -6.36 -12.17
N PRO A 91 2.50 -7.02 -12.92
CA PRO A 91 2.11 -8.05 -13.87
C PRO A 91 1.25 -9.13 -13.22
N GLY A 92 0.06 -9.41 -13.77
CA GLY A 92 -0.87 -10.41 -13.28
C GLY A 92 -1.95 -9.89 -12.30
N ILE A 93 -1.82 -8.70 -11.74
CA ILE A 93 -2.79 -8.13 -10.78
C ILE A 93 -4.18 -7.94 -11.39
N GLU A 94 -4.29 -7.37 -12.59
CA GLU A 94 -5.58 -7.16 -13.23
C GLU A 94 -6.30 -8.49 -13.50
N LYS A 95 -5.54 -9.51 -13.89
CA LYS A 95 -6.07 -10.86 -14.09
C LYS A 95 -6.54 -11.47 -12.77
N LEU A 96 -5.76 -11.33 -11.69
CA LEU A 96 -6.12 -11.79 -10.35
C LEU A 96 -7.44 -11.15 -9.89
N LEU A 97 -7.54 -9.81 -9.94
CA LEU A 97 -8.72 -9.08 -9.48
C LEU A 97 -9.97 -9.42 -10.31
N SER A 98 -9.82 -9.56 -11.63
CA SER A 98 -10.90 -9.98 -12.52
C SER A 98 -11.40 -11.39 -12.18
N GLU A 99 -10.49 -12.31 -11.86
CA GLU A 99 -10.85 -13.68 -11.48
C GLU A 99 -11.51 -13.73 -10.10
N LEU A 100 -11.04 -12.94 -9.12
CA LEU A 100 -11.69 -12.78 -7.82
C LEU A 100 -13.13 -12.32 -7.99
N ARG A 101 -13.35 -11.26 -8.79
CA ARG A 101 -14.69 -10.76 -9.09
C ARG A 101 -15.56 -11.83 -9.77
N ARG A 102 -15.01 -12.54 -10.78
CA ARG A 102 -15.73 -13.62 -11.48
C ARG A 102 -16.18 -14.73 -10.53
N ARG A 103 -15.40 -15.02 -9.48
CA ARG A 103 -15.73 -15.98 -8.42
C ARG A 103 -16.66 -15.38 -7.33
N GLY A 104 -17.14 -14.17 -7.50
CA GLY A 104 -18.00 -13.50 -6.51
C GLY A 104 -17.31 -13.13 -5.20
N LYS A 105 -15.98 -12.99 -5.22
CA LYS A 105 -15.21 -12.58 -4.04
C LYS A 105 -15.30 -11.07 -3.84
N ARG A 106 -15.25 -10.64 -2.58
CA ARG A 106 -15.23 -9.24 -2.19
C ARG A 106 -13.79 -8.72 -2.16
N VAL A 107 -13.57 -7.54 -2.70
CA VAL A 107 -12.23 -6.95 -2.82
C VAL A 107 -12.21 -5.53 -2.27
N ALA A 108 -11.26 -5.27 -1.37
CA ALA A 108 -10.97 -3.93 -0.86
C ALA A 108 -9.49 -3.58 -0.96
N ILE A 109 -9.21 -2.29 -0.99
CA ILE A 109 -7.88 -1.69 -0.81
C ILE A 109 -7.84 -0.99 0.55
N VAL A 110 -6.75 -1.21 1.30
CA VAL A 110 -6.44 -0.50 2.55
C VAL A 110 -4.99 -0.06 2.54
N SER A 111 -4.75 1.25 2.51
CA SER A 111 -3.40 1.81 2.35
C SER A 111 -3.12 2.95 3.33
N ASN A 112 -1.85 3.11 3.72
CA ASN A 112 -1.35 4.28 4.45
C ASN A 112 -1.08 5.50 3.56
N LYS A 113 -1.39 5.38 2.27
CA LYS A 113 -1.42 6.49 1.33
C LYS A 113 -2.61 7.42 1.67
N PHE A 114 -2.47 8.74 1.48
CA PHE A 114 -3.57 9.66 1.76
C PHE A 114 -4.81 9.37 0.90
N TYR A 115 -5.98 9.58 1.49
CA TYR A 115 -7.28 9.11 0.98
C TYR A 115 -7.55 9.51 -0.48
N ALA A 116 -7.32 10.79 -0.83
CA ALA A 116 -7.60 11.28 -2.18
C ALA A 116 -6.81 10.53 -3.27
N ALA A 117 -5.50 10.28 -3.05
CA ALA A 117 -4.68 9.54 -3.99
C ALA A 117 -5.07 8.05 -4.04
N THR A 118 -5.42 7.44 -2.89
CA THR A 118 -5.90 6.06 -2.84
C THR A 118 -7.17 5.90 -3.68
N GLN A 119 -8.13 6.83 -3.53
CA GLN A 119 -9.38 6.82 -4.29
C GLN A 119 -9.16 7.04 -5.79
N GLU A 120 -8.25 7.95 -6.16
CA GLU A 120 -7.94 8.23 -7.55
C GLU A 120 -7.31 7.01 -8.24
N LEU A 121 -6.28 6.43 -7.63
CA LEU A 121 -5.60 5.25 -8.16
C LEU A 121 -6.54 4.04 -8.25
N ALA A 122 -7.35 3.79 -7.22
CA ALA A 122 -8.31 2.68 -7.23
C ALA A 122 -9.34 2.85 -8.37
N ARG A 123 -9.87 4.05 -8.56
CA ARG A 123 -10.82 4.34 -9.66
C ARG A 123 -10.18 4.28 -11.04
N HIS A 124 -8.91 4.68 -11.15
CA HIS A 124 -8.20 4.68 -12.43
C HIS A 124 -7.86 3.26 -12.90
N PHE A 125 -7.29 2.44 -12.00
CA PHE A 125 -6.78 1.13 -12.38
C PHE A 125 -7.79 -0.01 -12.16
N PHE A 126 -8.68 0.09 -11.18
CA PHE A 126 -9.52 -1.00 -10.71
C PHE A 126 -11.01 -0.65 -10.58
N PRO A 127 -11.61 0.12 -11.54
CA PRO A 127 -12.97 0.67 -11.39
C PRO A 127 -14.04 -0.40 -11.23
N ASP A 128 -13.82 -1.58 -11.82
CA ASP A 128 -14.82 -2.66 -11.86
C ASP A 128 -14.53 -3.81 -10.91
N THR A 129 -13.36 -3.83 -10.26
CA THR A 129 -12.89 -4.98 -9.49
C THR A 129 -12.70 -4.70 -8.01
N VAL A 130 -12.47 -3.45 -7.62
CA VAL A 130 -12.33 -3.03 -6.22
C VAL A 130 -13.61 -2.31 -5.79
N GLU A 131 -14.23 -2.80 -4.71
CA GLU A 131 -15.50 -2.27 -4.20
C GLU A 131 -15.29 -1.16 -3.18
N VAL A 132 -14.23 -1.25 -2.38
CA VAL A 132 -13.91 -0.32 -1.30
C VAL A 132 -12.43 0.02 -1.34
N ALA A 133 -12.07 1.28 -1.21
CA ALA A 133 -10.69 1.73 -1.08
C ALA A 133 -10.58 2.70 0.12
N ILE A 134 -9.76 2.35 1.11
CA ILE A 134 -9.53 3.15 2.32
C ILE A 134 -8.08 3.64 2.32
N GLY A 135 -7.89 4.95 2.31
CA GLY A 135 -6.61 5.61 2.50
C GLY A 135 -6.51 6.24 3.90
N GLU A 136 -5.35 6.86 4.20
CA GLU A 136 -5.14 7.60 5.44
C GLU A 136 -6.10 8.80 5.54
N ARG A 137 -6.80 8.90 6.67
CA ARG A 137 -7.73 9.99 7.05
C ARG A 137 -7.51 10.35 8.51
N GLU A 138 -7.90 11.56 8.91
CA GLU A 138 -7.72 12.05 10.29
C GLU A 138 -8.63 11.34 11.31
N ASP A 139 -9.81 10.87 10.85
CA ASP A 139 -10.85 10.25 11.67
C ASP A 139 -10.64 8.75 11.93
N ILE A 140 -9.58 8.14 11.35
CA ILE A 140 -9.32 6.72 11.43
C ILE A 140 -7.83 6.44 11.62
N ARG A 141 -7.47 5.57 12.56
CA ARG A 141 -6.07 5.20 12.79
C ARG A 141 -5.56 4.39 11.60
N LYS A 142 -4.39 4.78 11.10
CA LYS A 142 -3.75 4.11 9.97
C LYS A 142 -3.10 2.77 10.38
N LYS A 143 -2.75 1.94 9.39
CA LYS A 143 -1.97 0.72 9.58
C LYS A 143 -0.68 1.01 10.36
N PRO A 144 -0.28 0.16 11.33
CA PRO A 144 -0.80 -1.18 11.59
C PRO A 144 -2.02 -1.26 12.53
N ALA A 145 -2.66 -0.12 12.92
CA ALA A 145 -3.94 -0.20 13.62
C ALA A 145 -4.99 -0.92 12.74
N PRO A 146 -5.91 -1.70 13.35
CA PRO A 146 -6.88 -2.48 12.60
C PRO A 146 -8.00 -1.64 11.97
N ASP A 147 -8.12 -0.39 12.34
CA ASP A 147 -9.28 0.47 12.11
C ASP A 147 -9.64 0.61 10.62
N THR A 148 -8.65 0.81 9.76
CA THR A 148 -8.87 0.93 8.31
C THR A 148 -9.36 -0.37 7.67
N VAL A 149 -8.91 -1.52 8.16
CA VAL A 149 -9.36 -2.85 7.70
C VAL A 149 -10.77 -3.12 8.19
N LEU A 150 -11.06 -2.83 9.47
CA LEU A 150 -12.40 -2.96 10.04
C LEU A 150 -13.41 -2.07 9.32
N GLU A 151 -13.03 -0.84 8.98
CA GLU A 151 -13.87 0.06 8.19
C GLU A 151 -14.11 -0.47 6.77
N ALA A 152 -13.09 -1.03 6.10
CA ALA A 152 -13.25 -1.66 4.80
C ALA A 152 -14.23 -2.84 4.86
N MET A 153 -14.09 -3.72 5.86
CA MET A 153 -15.01 -4.84 6.08
C MET A 153 -16.44 -4.36 6.36
N ARG A 154 -16.60 -3.32 7.20
CA ARG A 154 -17.90 -2.72 7.48
C ARG A 154 -18.59 -2.20 6.21
N GLN A 155 -17.85 -1.51 5.34
CA GLN A 155 -18.37 -1.01 4.06
C GLN A 155 -18.72 -2.13 3.09
N LEU A 156 -17.94 -3.20 3.09
CA LEU A 156 -18.25 -4.41 2.32
C LEU A 156 -19.41 -5.22 2.90
N GLY A 157 -19.79 -5.02 4.15
CA GLY A 157 -20.79 -5.83 4.83
C GLY A 157 -20.31 -7.26 5.08
N VAL A 158 -19.03 -7.44 5.44
CA VAL A 158 -18.39 -8.75 5.67
C VAL A 158 -17.75 -8.82 7.05
N GLU A 159 -17.63 -10.03 7.58
CA GLU A 159 -16.94 -10.34 8.83
C GLU A 159 -15.48 -10.74 8.59
N ALA A 160 -14.67 -10.74 9.65
CA ALA A 160 -13.25 -11.14 9.59
C ALA A 160 -13.09 -12.63 9.20
N GLU A 161 -14.07 -13.46 9.55
CA GLU A 161 -14.08 -14.86 9.17
C GLU A 161 -14.20 -15.00 7.64
N GLY A 162 -13.24 -15.67 7.03
CA GLY A 162 -13.16 -15.79 5.57
C GLY A 162 -12.50 -14.60 4.86
N ALA A 163 -11.94 -13.65 5.60
CA ALA A 163 -11.10 -12.58 5.05
C ALA A 163 -9.62 -12.95 5.07
N VAL A 164 -8.86 -12.34 4.16
CA VAL A 164 -7.40 -12.42 4.08
C VAL A 164 -6.84 -11.05 3.74
N TYR A 165 -5.71 -10.70 4.34
CA TYR A 165 -4.95 -9.50 4.00
C TYR A 165 -3.78 -9.85 3.07
N ILE A 166 -3.52 -9.02 2.06
CA ILE A 166 -2.43 -9.19 1.11
C ILE A 166 -1.57 -7.92 1.11
N GLY A 167 -0.26 -8.07 1.37
CA GLY A 167 0.66 -6.93 1.42
C GLY A 167 2.11 -7.33 1.25
N ASP A 168 3.00 -6.34 1.11
CA ASP A 168 4.41 -6.53 0.81
C ASP A 168 5.35 -6.10 1.96
N SER A 169 4.81 -5.73 3.13
CA SER A 169 5.59 -5.12 4.21
C SER A 169 5.30 -5.69 5.60
N ASP A 170 6.15 -5.35 6.56
CA ASP A 170 5.98 -5.58 7.99
C ASP A 170 4.70 -4.94 8.54
N VAL A 171 4.36 -3.76 8.05
CA VAL A 171 3.13 -3.05 8.42
C VAL A 171 1.89 -3.87 8.06
N ASP A 172 1.90 -4.56 6.93
CA ASP A 172 0.77 -5.38 6.46
C ASP A 172 0.61 -6.63 7.31
N ILE A 173 1.74 -7.29 7.63
CA ILE A 173 1.77 -8.46 8.51
C ILE A 173 1.20 -8.11 9.90
N GLU A 174 1.65 -6.97 10.46
CA GLU A 174 1.17 -6.49 11.75
C GLU A 174 -0.31 -6.08 11.69
N THR A 175 -0.74 -5.42 10.61
CA THR A 175 -2.15 -5.05 10.39
C THR A 175 -3.05 -6.28 10.39
N ALA A 176 -2.70 -7.30 9.63
CA ALA A 176 -3.45 -8.55 9.57
C ALA A 176 -3.54 -9.23 10.94
N ARG A 177 -2.41 -9.26 11.68
CA ARG A 177 -2.36 -9.77 13.06
C ARG A 177 -3.30 -9.01 13.98
N ASN A 178 -3.29 -7.68 13.92
CA ASN A 178 -4.14 -6.81 14.75
C ASN A 178 -5.64 -6.94 14.40
N CYS A 179 -5.95 -7.38 13.18
CA CYS A 179 -7.31 -7.71 12.74
C CYS A 179 -7.70 -9.17 12.99
N SER A 180 -6.76 -10.01 13.49
CA SER A 180 -6.96 -11.46 13.66
C SER A 180 -7.33 -12.19 12.36
N ILE A 181 -6.81 -11.73 11.21
CA ILE A 181 -6.99 -12.37 9.90
C ILE A 181 -5.66 -12.86 9.34
N PRO A 182 -5.65 -13.88 8.46
CA PRO A 182 -4.44 -14.34 7.79
C PRO A 182 -3.81 -13.24 6.92
N CYS A 183 -2.47 -13.32 6.77
CA CYS A 183 -1.71 -12.46 5.85
C CYS A 183 -1.02 -13.32 4.77
N ILE A 184 -1.16 -12.91 3.52
CA ILE A 184 -0.34 -13.40 2.40
C ILE A 184 0.65 -12.28 2.06
N SER A 185 1.94 -12.54 2.24
CA SER A 185 3.02 -11.61 1.90
C SER A 185 3.47 -11.83 0.47
N VAL A 186 3.67 -10.75 -0.28
CA VAL A 186 4.04 -10.80 -1.70
C VAL A 186 5.50 -10.37 -1.92
N LEU A 187 6.21 -11.05 -2.84
CA LEU A 187 7.63 -10.83 -3.10
C LEU A 187 7.93 -9.85 -4.25
N TRP A 188 6.94 -9.45 -5.02
CA TRP A 188 7.14 -8.49 -6.11
C TRP A 188 7.13 -7.02 -5.64
N GLY A 189 6.90 -6.78 -4.34
CA GLY A 189 6.81 -5.47 -3.73
C GLY A 189 8.14 -4.84 -3.32
N PHE A 190 8.11 -4.07 -2.24
CA PHE A 190 9.26 -3.26 -1.80
C PHE A 190 10.17 -3.98 -0.81
N ARG A 191 9.72 -5.07 -0.17
CA ARG A 191 10.50 -5.84 0.82
C ARG A 191 10.89 -7.21 0.26
N ASP A 192 12.08 -7.67 0.64
CA ASP A 192 12.58 -8.98 0.26
C ASP A 192 12.04 -10.10 1.17
N HIS A 193 12.26 -11.33 0.74
CA HIS A 193 11.82 -12.54 1.43
C HIS A 193 12.33 -12.63 2.87
N ASP A 194 13.61 -12.36 3.08
CA ASP A 194 14.24 -12.49 4.40
C ASP A 194 13.71 -11.43 5.37
N PHE A 195 13.45 -10.22 4.87
CA PHE A 195 12.80 -9.17 5.64
C PHE A 195 11.41 -9.62 6.10
N LEU A 196 10.58 -10.11 5.18
CA LEU A 196 9.21 -10.54 5.49
C LEU A 196 9.19 -11.69 6.50
N LEU A 197 10.07 -12.68 6.35
CA LEU A 197 10.17 -13.79 7.31
C LEU A 197 10.58 -13.31 8.71
N ARG A 198 11.57 -12.42 8.81
CA ARG A 198 11.99 -11.84 10.11
C ARG A 198 10.85 -11.07 10.80
N HIS A 199 9.89 -10.53 10.05
CA HIS A 199 8.73 -9.82 10.59
C HIS A 199 7.49 -10.73 10.79
N GLY A 200 7.64 -12.03 10.56
CA GLY A 200 6.63 -13.03 10.91
C GLY A 200 5.67 -13.40 9.78
N ALA A 201 6.09 -13.21 8.51
CA ALA A 201 5.35 -13.76 7.38
C ALA A 201 5.29 -15.29 7.47
N THR A 202 4.10 -15.85 7.36
CA THR A 202 3.85 -17.31 7.41
C THR A 202 3.40 -17.87 6.06
N CYS A 203 2.92 -17.02 5.18
CA CYS A 203 2.52 -17.35 3.82
C CYS A 203 3.13 -16.32 2.87
N VAL A 204 3.96 -16.76 1.95
CA VAL A 204 4.69 -15.90 1.00
C VAL A 204 4.47 -16.41 -0.41
N VAL A 205 4.15 -15.50 -1.34
CA VAL A 205 3.92 -15.81 -2.76
C VAL A 205 4.82 -14.95 -3.64
N SER A 206 5.23 -15.51 -4.77
CA SER A 206 6.12 -14.85 -5.74
C SER A 206 5.38 -14.22 -6.91
N ARG A 207 4.14 -14.67 -7.18
CA ARG A 207 3.34 -14.25 -8.32
C ARG A 207 1.87 -14.13 -7.95
N PRO A 208 1.11 -13.18 -8.54
CA PRO A 208 -0.30 -12.95 -8.20
C PRO A 208 -1.19 -14.18 -8.37
N GLU A 209 -0.95 -15.02 -9.38
CA GLU A 209 -1.73 -16.23 -9.63
C GLU A 209 -1.66 -17.26 -8.50
N GLU A 210 -0.60 -17.24 -7.69
CA GLU A 210 -0.45 -18.15 -6.55
C GLU A 210 -1.46 -17.86 -5.43
N ILE A 211 -2.03 -16.64 -5.38
CA ILE A 211 -3.05 -16.26 -4.40
C ILE A 211 -4.34 -17.08 -4.58
N LEU A 212 -4.63 -17.50 -5.81
CA LEU A 212 -5.82 -18.27 -6.16
C LEU A 212 -5.54 -19.76 -6.47
N SER A 213 -4.29 -20.21 -6.42
CA SER A 213 -3.97 -21.61 -6.73
C SER A 213 -4.53 -22.52 -5.65
N GLU A 214 -5.38 -23.46 -6.06
CA GLU A 214 -5.67 -24.67 -5.29
C GLU A 214 -4.39 -25.52 -5.23
N GLU A 215 -4.04 -26.07 -4.08
CA GLU A 215 -2.99 -27.08 -3.97
C GLU A 215 -3.37 -28.36 -4.71
#